data_5646910ce648b61566b286959abe203d
#
_entry.id   5646910ce648b61566b286959abe203d
#
_cell.length_a   1.000
_cell.length_b   1.000
_cell.length_c   1.000
_cell.angle_alpha   90.00
_cell.angle_beta   90.00
_cell.angle_gamma   90.00
#
_symmetry.space_group_name_H-M   'P 1'
#
loop_
_entity.id
_entity.type
_entity.pdbx_description
1 polymer ?
#
loop_
_entity_poly.entity_id
_entity_poly.type
_entity_poly.pdbx_seq_one_letter_code
_entity_poly.pdbx_strand_id
1 'polypeptide(L)'
;MQPRSGGTSTVQHAGGNRFAPSSRRPVIVAGREEYERLSVDLRQIRDIERISIYAFSESRTPLDWGGTLVLDTFGGGRLELPLETLYRSTVAVLLSLYNLDGELVIRAEMESVVGDVREAARAYGYDRIAWRDDRSPVD
;
A
#
# COMPACT_ATOMS: atom_id res chain seq x y z
N MET A 1 -0.60 5.79 2.74
CA MET A 1 0.31 6.29 3.81
C MET A 1 -0.37 7.43 4.55
N GLN A 2 -0.29 7.43 5.85
CA GLN A 2 -0.75 8.51 6.73
C GLN A 2 0.44 9.06 7.51
N PRO A 3 0.82 10.34 7.32
CA PRO A 3 1.82 11.00 8.14
C PRO A 3 1.24 11.46 9.48
N ARG A 4 2.09 11.64 10.49
CA ARG A 4 1.70 12.15 11.83
C ARG A 4 1.16 13.60 11.79
N SER A 5 1.58 14.37 10.80
CA SER A 5 1.09 15.75 10.59
C SER A 5 -0.36 15.83 10.07
N GLY A 6 -1.00 14.71 9.85
CA GLY A 6 -2.32 14.62 9.23
C GLY A 6 -2.26 14.56 7.69
N GLY A 7 -3.40 14.40 7.08
CA GLY A 7 -3.47 14.13 5.66
C GLY A 7 -3.28 12.64 5.35
N THR A 8 -3.44 12.31 4.09
CA THR A 8 -3.23 10.93 3.60
C THR A 8 -2.75 11.01 2.16
N SER A 9 -1.74 10.22 1.82
CA SER A 9 -1.25 10.11 0.45
C SER A 9 -1.41 8.69 -0.04
N THR A 10 -1.81 8.55 -1.30
CA THR A 10 -1.88 7.27 -1.99
C THR A 10 -0.75 7.17 -3.00
N VAL A 11 -0.09 6.03 -3.02
CA VAL A 11 0.96 5.70 -4.00
C VAL A 11 0.53 4.46 -4.74
N GLN A 12 0.39 4.58 -6.04
CA GLN A 12 0.06 3.45 -6.91
C GLN A 12 0.62 3.68 -8.32
N HIS A 13 0.93 2.60 -9.01
CA HIS A 13 1.48 2.68 -10.35
C HIS A 13 0.41 3.08 -11.37
N ALA A 14 -0.76 2.47 -11.30
CA ALA A 14 -1.88 2.74 -12.20
C ALA A 14 -2.86 3.74 -11.59
N GLY A 15 -3.13 4.82 -12.31
CA GLY A 15 -4.16 5.80 -11.94
C GLY A 15 -3.87 6.67 -10.70
N GLY A 16 -2.62 6.71 -10.25
CA GLY A 16 -2.23 7.47 -9.05
C GLY A 16 -0.84 8.06 -9.12
N ASN A 17 -0.41 8.65 -8.02
CA ASN A 17 0.94 9.16 -7.87
C ASN A 17 1.93 8.04 -7.53
N ARG A 18 3.13 8.14 -8.11
CA ARG A 18 4.23 7.19 -7.84
C ARG A 18 5.06 7.54 -6.61
N PHE A 19 4.78 8.68 -5.96
CA PHE A 19 5.58 9.23 -4.86
C PHE A 19 4.68 9.79 -3.77
N ALA A 20 5.03 9.58 -2.52
CA ALA A 20 4.37 10.21 -1.39
C ALA A 20 5.41 10.65 -0.33
N PRO A 21 5.19 11.76 0.38
CA PRO A 21 4.14 12.76 0.20
C PRO A 21 4.36 13.69 -0.99
N SER A 22 5.54 13.70 -1.58
CA SER A 22 5.87 14.51 -2.75
C SER A 22 7.01 13.90 -3.56
N SER A 23 7.18 14.32 -4.81
CA SER A 23 8.28 13.90 -5.68
C SER A 23 9.65 14.46 -5.29
N ARG A 24 9.68 15.58 -4.56
CA ARG A 24 10.96 16.23 -4.15
C ARG A 24 11.63 15.51 -2.98
N ARG A 25 10.84 14.99 -2.07
CA ARG A 25 11.32 14.25 -0.89
C ARG A 25 10.38 13.09 -0.60
N PRO A 26 10.40 12.05 -1.45
CA PRO A 26 9.50 10.94 -1.28
C PRO A 26 9.89 10.08 -0.09
N VAL A 27 8.88 9.61 0.65
CA VAL A 27 9.00 8.57 1.67
C VAL A 27 8.69 7.21 1.06
N ILE A 28 7.72 7.19 0.15
CA ILE A 28 7.34 5.98 -0.58
C ILE A 28 7.48 6.26 -2.08
N VAL A 29 8.04 5.29 -2.79
CA VAL A 29 8.18 5.30 -4.24
C VAL A 29 7.64 4.00 -4.81
N ALA A 30 6.72 4.10 -5.77
CA ALA A 30 6.24 2.97 -6.55
C ALA A 30 7.02 2.86 -7.87
N GLY A 31 7.47 1.67 -8.19
CA GLY A 31 8.13 1.33 -9.45
C GLY A 31 7.55 0.04 -10.03
N ARG A 32 7.75 -0.13 -11.33
CA ARG A 32 7.41 -1.36 -12.05
C ARG A 32 8.47 -1.61 -13.11
N GLU A 33 9.08 -2.75 -13.02
CA GLU A 33 10.00 -3.29 -14.01
C GLU A 33 9.54 -4.70 -14.39
N GLU A 34 10.23 -5.73 -13.92
CA GLU A 34 9.78 -7.12 -14.05
C GLU A 34 8.65 -7.45 -13.06
N TYR A 35 8.59 -6.71 -11.95
CA TYR A 35 7.60 -6.86 -10.89
C TYR A 35 7.24 -5.49 -10.29
N GLU A 36 6.12 -5.42 -9.60
CA GLU A 36 5.72 -4.24 -8.84
C GLU A 36 6.62 -4.09 -7.62
N ARG A 37 7.09 -2.87 -7.36
CA ARG A 37 7.94 -2.54 -6.22
C ARG A 37 7.44 -1.32 -5.49
N LEU A 38 7.45 -1.40 -4.16
CA LEU A 38 7.31 -0.25 -3.27
C LEU A 38 8.59 -0.11 -2.46
N SER A 39 9.19 1.07 -2.49
CA SER A 39 10.35 1.40 -1.66
C SER A 39 9.94 2.41 -0.61
N VAL A 40 10.31 2.16 0.65
CA VAL A 40 10.01 3.03 1.80
C VAL A 40 11.31 3.52 2.42
N ASP A 41 11.49 4.84 2.49
CA ASP A 41 12.65 5.45 3.15
C ASP A 41 12.46 5.49 4.67
N LEU A 42 13.00 4.51 5.37
CA LEU A 42 12.88 4.39 6.82
C LEU A 42 13.61 5.50 7.61
N ARG A 43 14.48 6.28 6.98
CA ARG A 43 15.09 7.46 7.63
C ARG A 43 14.07 8.54 7.95
N GLN A 44 12.94 8.53 7.24
CA GLN A 44 11.83 9.46 7.42
C GLN A 44 10.66 8.85 8.23
N ILE A 45 10.86 7.68 8.83
CA ILE A 45 9.78 6.92 9.48
C ILE A 45 9.14 7.67 10.66
N ARG A 46 9.88 8.58 11.32
CA ARG A 46 9.36 9.36 12.46
C ARG A 46 8.15 10.22 12.09
N ASP A 47 8.05 10.61 10.82
CA ASP A 47 6.96 11.43 10.30
C ASP A 47 5.76 10.61 9.83
N ILE A 48 5.89 9.28 9.82
CA ILE A 48 4.85 8.36 9.38
C ILE A 48 4.13 7.77 10.59
N GLU A 49 2.81 7.76 10.54
CA GLU A 49 1.97 7.08 11.52
C GLU A 49 1.71 5.63 11.09
N ARG A 50 1.25 5.45 9.85
CA ARG A 50 0.93 4.13 9.29
C ARG A 50 0.99 4.09 7.77
N ILE A 51 1.20 2.89 7.25
CA ILE A 51 1.14 2.58 5.82
C ILE A 51 0.29 1.33 5.66
N SER A 52 -0.63 1.31 4.69
CA SER A 52 -1.26 0.07 4.23
C SER A 52 -0.84 -0.21 2.79
N ILE A 53 -0.51 -1.46 2.52
CA ILE A 53 -0.12 -1.95 1.21
C ILE A 53 -1.26 -2.82 0.69
N TYR A 54 -1.73 -2.49 -0.50
CA TYR A 54 -2.80 -3.20 -1.17
C TYR A 54 -2.42 -3.58 -2.59
N ALA A 55 -3.09 -4.58 -3.11
CA ALA A 55 -3.04 -4.96 -4.51
C ALA A 55 -4.43 -4.86 -5.12
N PHE A 56 -4.50 -4.48 -6.40
CA PHE A 56 -5.76 -4.41 -7.12
C PHE A 56 -5.59 -4.83 -8.57
N SER A 57 -6.66 -5.32 -9.16
CA SER A 57 -6.71 -5.74 -10.56
C SER A 57 -7.04 -4.55 -11.46
N GLU A 58 -6.13 -4.15 -12.34
CA GLU A 58 -6.38 -3.09 -13.33
C GLU A 58 -7.53 -3.45 -14.28
N SER A 59 -7.64 -4.71 -14.66
CA SER A 59 -8.68 -5.22 -15.56
C SER A 59 -10.04 -5.46 -14.91
N ARG A 60 -10.16 -5.25 -13.59
CA ARG A 60 -11.35 -5.56 -12.79
C ARG A 60 -11.72 -7.04 -12.75
N THR A 61 -10.83 -7.91 -13.15
CA THR A 61 -10.99 -9.35 -12.94
C THR A 61 -10.61 -9.72 -11.51
N PRO A 62 -11.15 -10.81 -10.96
CA PRO A 62 -10.72 -11.28 -9.65
C PRO A 62 -9.22 -11.48 -9.58
N LEU A 63 -8.64 -11.19 -8.40
CA LEU A 63 -7.26 -11.51 -8.09
C LEU A 63 -7.14 -13.04 -8.00
N ASP A 64 -6.62 -13.66 -9.05
CA ASP A 64 -6.39 -15.11 -9.15
C ASP A 64 -4.96 -15.31 -9.65
N TRP A 65 -4.01 -14.98 -8.80
CA TRP A 65 -2.59 -14.97 -9.13
C TRP A 65 -1.77 -15.70 -8.08
N GLY A 66 -1.03 -16.66 -8.54
CA GLY A 66 0.01 -17.32 -7.76
C GLY A 66 1.24 -16.41 -7.68
N GLY A 67 1.19 -15.40 -6.83
CA GLY A 67 2.31 -14.50 -6.60
C GLY A 67 2.80 -14.57 -5.17
N THR A 68 3.89 -13.86 -4.89
CA THR A 68 4.43 -13.71 -3.54
C THR A 68 4.74 -12.25 -3.29
N LEU A 69 4.22 -11.70 -2.19
CA LEU A 69 4.70 -10.43 -1.67
C LEU A 69 5.98 -10.69 -0.89
N VAL A 70 7.05 -10.04 -1.30
CA VAL A 70 8.34 -10.10 -0.61
C VAL A 70 8.61 -8.73 0.01
N LEU A 71 8.91 -8.72 1.30
CA LEU A 71 9.36 -7.54 2.01
C LEU A 71 10.80 -7.78 2.48
N ASP A 72 11.72 -6.98 1.95
CA ASP A 72 13.12 -7.00 2.35
C ASP A 72 13.45 -5.72 3.12
N THR A 73 14.25 -5.85 4.17
CA THR A 73 14.80 -4.71 4.91
C THR A 73 16.31 -4.57 4.64
N PHE A 74 16.82 -3.35 4.71
CA PHE A 74 18.26 -3.10 4.55
C PHE A 74 19.13 -3.87 5.56
N GLY A 75 18.58 -4.20 6.73
CA GLY A 75 19.25 -5.01 7.76
C GLY A 75 19.23 -6.52 7.51
N GLY A 76 18.74 -6.97 6.35
CA GLY A 76 18.69 -8.39 5.95
C GLY A 76 17.45 -9.15 6.45
N GLY A 77 16.49 -8.45 7.07
CA GLY A 77 15.19 -9.05 7.39
C GLY A 77 14.39 -9.31 6.13
N ARG A 78 13.77 -10.48 6.01
CA ARG A 78 12.95 -10.88 4.87
C ARG A 78 11.65 -11.53 5.34
N LEU A 79 10.54 -11.11 4.77
CA LEU A 79 9.22 -11.69 4.95
C LEU A 79 8.64 -12.04 3.58
N GLU A 80 8.12 -13.23 3.44
CA GLU A 80 7.42 -13.68 2.23
C GLU A 80 5.99 -14.07 2.56
N LEU A 81 5.04 -13.55 1.80
CA LEU A 81 3.63 -13.85 1.93
C LEU A 81 3.09 -14.34 0.58
N PRO A 82 2.66 -15.61 0.49
CA PRO A 82 2.03 -16.13 -0.72
C PRO A 82 0.66 -15.49 -0.91
N LEU A 83 0.36 -15.07 -2.16
CA LEU A 83 -0.87 -14.36 -2.51
C LEU A 83 -1.99 -15.29 -3.01
N GLU A 84 -1.76 -16.59 -3.01
CA GLU A 84 -2.66 -17.63 -3.55
C GLU A 84 -4.03 -17.70 -2.86
N THR A 85 -4.14 -17.15 -1.66
CA THR A 85 -5.40 -17.11 -0.90
C THR A 85 -6.29 -15.93 -1.23
N LEU A 86 -5.82 -14.97 -2.03
CA LEU A 86 -6.50 -13.71 -2.33
C LEU A 86 -7.33 -13.78 -3.62
N TYR A 87 -8.13 -14.82 -3.78
CA TYR A 87 -8.98 -14.98 -4.95
C TYR A 87 -10.42 -14.50 -4.68
N ARG A 88 -11.15 -14.19 -5.75
CA ARG A 88 -12.55 -13.72 -5.79
C ARG A 88 -12.79 -12.24 -5.46
N SER A 89 -11.76 -11.46 -5.25
CA SER A 89 -11.88 -10.01 -5.09
C SER A 89 -11.04 -9.29 -6.14
N THR A 90 -11.39 -8.05 -6.45
CA THR A 90 -10.61 -7.18 -7.35
C THR A 90 -9.59 -6.36 -6.59
N VAL A 91 -9.65 -6.33 -5.27
CA VAL A 91 -8.72 -5.64 -4.37
C VAL A 91 -8.50 -6.43 -3.09
N ALA A 92 -7.28 -6.41 -2.59
CA ALA A 92 -6.92 -7.00 -1.31
C ALA A 92 -5.94 -6.10 -0.56
N VAL A 93 -6.06 -6.01 0.76
CA VAL A 93 -5.06 -5.40 1.63
C VAL A 93 -4.09 -6.48 2.08
N LEU A 94 -2.82 -6.27 1.80
CA LEU A 94 -1.76 -7.25 2.01
C LEU A 94 -1.09 -7.08 3.36
N LEU A 95 -0.66 -5.86 3.67
CA LEU A 95 0.09 -5.51 4.87
C LEU A 95 -0.38 -4.17 5.43
N SER A 96 -0.29 -4.04 6.75
CA SER A 96 -0.28 -2.75 7.45
C SER A 96 1.02 -2.60 8.23
N LEU A 97 1.62 -1.42 8.14
CA LEU A 97 2.79 -1.04 8.93
C LEU A 97 2.38 0.11 9.86
N TYR A 98 2.65 -0.06 11.14
CA TYR A 98 2.36 0.93 12.18
C TYR A 98 3.65 1.40 12.80
N ASN A 99 3.79 2.71 12.95
CA ASN A 99 4.92 3.29 13.68
C ASN A 99 4.53 3.48 15.15
N LEU A 100 5.05 2.63 15.99
CA LEU A 100 4.91 2.70 17.44
C LEU A 100 6.20 3.26 18.02
N ASP A 101 6.23 4.57 18.29
CA ASP A 101 7.37 5.28 18.88
C ASP A 101 8.72 5.11 18.16
N GLY A 102 8.66 5.02 16.83
CA GLY A 102 9.86 4.85 15.98
C GLY A 102 10.18 3.41 15.63
N GLU A 103 9.43 2.45 16.17
CA GLU A 103 9.49 1.05 15.79
C GLU A 103 8.38 0.72 14.80
N LEU A 104 8.72 0.08 13.68
CA LEU A 104 7.76 -0.40 12.70
C LEU A 104 7.24 -1.77 13.05
N VAL A 105 5.96 -1.84 13.36
CA VAL A 105 5.24 -3.09 13.52
C VAL A 105 4.55 -3.44 12.20
N ILE A 106 4.82 -4.63 11.67
CA ILE A 106 4.23 -5.15 10.45
C ILE A 106 3.13 -6.13 10.81
N ARG A 107 1.96 -5.92 10.24
CA ARG A 107 0.83 -6.84 10.33
C ARG A 107 0.49 -7.37 8.94
N ALA A 108 0.51 -8.69 8.78
CA ALA A 108 -0.03 -9.34 7.61
C ALA A 108 -1.56 -9.31 7.68
N GLU A 109 -2.19 -8.60 6.78
CA GLU A 109 -3.66 -8.53 6.70
C GLU A 109 -4.19 -9.64 5.82
N MET A 110 -3.69 -9.77 4.60
CA MET A 110 -4.08 -10.77 3.61
C MET A 110 -5.59 -10.87 3.46
N GLU A 111 -6.25 -9.72 3.36
CA GLU A 111 -7.70 -9.60 3.39
C GLU A 111 -8.25 -9.10 2.05
N SER A 112 -9.14 -9.89 1.45
CA SER A 112 -9.93 -9.48 0.29
C SER A 112 -11.04 -8.53 0.72
N VAL A 113 -11.16 -7.40 0.03
CA VAL A 113 -12.18 -6.37 0.34
C VAL A 113 -13.27 -6.41 -0.72
N VAL A 114 -14.52 -6.28 -0.30
CA VAL A 114 -15.66 -6.13 -1.20
C VAL A 114 -15.70 -4.68 -1.70
N GLY A 115 -15.67 -4.51 -3.00
CA GLY A 115 -15.63 -3.19 -3.66
C GLY A 115 -14.34 -2.98 -4.43
N ASP A 116 -13.80 -1.77 -4.40
CA ASP A 116 -12.57 -1.42 -5.09
C ASP A 116 -11.58 -0.68 -4.15
N VAL A 117 -10.56 -0.04 -4.69
CA VAL A 117 -9.47 0.61 -3.93
C VAL A 117 -9.99 1.63 -2.91
N ARG A 118 -11.01 2.40 -3.27
CA ARG A 118 -11.66 3.36 -2.37
C ARG A 118 -12.28 2.68 -1.15
N GLU A 119 -12.98 1.57 -1.34
CA GLU A 119 -13.59 0.79 -0.27
C GLU A 119 -12.53 0.14 0.61
N ALA A 120 -11.45 -0.37 0.02
CA ALA A 120 -10.31 -0.89 0.75
C ALA A 120 -9.65 0.20 1.62
N ALA A 121 -9.42 1.38 1.06
CA ALA A 121 -8.88 2.50 1.83
C ALA A 121 -9.77 2.87 3.02
N ARG A 122 -11.08 2.95 2.83
CA ARG A 122 -12.04 3.25 3.90
C ARG A 122 -12.10 2.17 4.97
N ALA A 123 -12.11 0.90 4.57
CA ALA A 123 -12.12 -0.22 5.52
C ALA A 123 -10.93 -0.19 6.48
N TYR A 124 -9.82 0.39 6.04
CA TYR A 124 -8.60 0.55 6.85
C TYR A 124 -8.44 1.97 7.42
N GLY A 125 -9.51 2.77 7.43
CA GLY A 125 -9.56 4.08 8.10
C GLY A 125 -8.80 5.20 7.37
N TYR A 126 -8.66 5.10 6.05
CA TYR A 126 -8.11 6.17 5.20
C TYR A 126 -9.24 7.00 4.58
N ASP A 127 -10.07 7.61 5.43
CA ASP A 127 -11.32 8.29 5.01
C ASP A 127 -11.06 9.66 4.36
N ARG A 128 -9.86 10.22 4.49
CA ARG A 128 -9.52 11.57 4.04
C ARG A 128 -8.95 11.64 2.62
N ILE A 129 -8.92 10.52 1.91
CA ILE A 129 -8.50 10.49 0.51
C ILE A 129 -9.65 11.01 -0.35
N ALA A 130 -9.37 12.02 -1.18
CA ALA A 130 -10.28 12.44 -2.23
C ALA A 130 -10.13 11.49 -3.44
N TRP A 131 -11.23 11.15 -4.07
CA TRP A 131 -11.28 10.19 -5.15
C TRP A 131 -11.91 10.80 -6.40
N ARG A 132 -11.29 10.56 -7.56
CA ARG A 132 -11.88 10.87 -8.87
C ARG A 132 -12.90 9.82 -9.27
N ASP A 133 -12.62 8.59 -8.97
CA ASP A 133 -13.46 7.41 -9.15
C ASP A 133 -13.19 6.40 -8.02
N ASP A 134 -13.62 5.14 -8.17
CA ASP A 134 -13.44 4.09 -7.16
C ASP A 134 -11.98 3.58 -7.01
N ARG A 135 -11.07 4.02 -7.89
CA ARG A 135 -9.66 3.56 -7.94
C ARG A 135 -8.65 4.68 -7.99
N SER A 136 -9.02 5.83 -8.51
CA SER A 136 -8.11 6.93 -8.82
C SER A 136 -8.20 7.99 -7.74
N PRO A 137 -7.22 8.06 -6.83
CA PRO A 137 -7.17 9.13 -5.85
C PRO A 137 -6.88 10.47 -6.55
N VAL A 138 -7.35 11.56 -5.95
CA VAL A 138 -7.01 12.92 -6.32
C VAL A 138 -6.04 13.42 -5.25
N ASP A 139 -4.81 13.65 -5.64
CA ASP A 139 -3.78 14.25 -4.80
C ASP A 139 -3.62 15.74 -5.11
#